data_35a4d6ea15b6b684a1550529e32cc380
#
_entry.id   35a4d6ea15b6b684a1550529e32cc380
#
_cell.length_a   1.000
_cell.length_b   1.000
_cell.length_c   1.000
_cell.angle_alpha   90.00
_cell.angle_beta   90.00
_cell.angle_gamma   90.00
#
_symmetry.space_group_name_H-M   'P 1'
#
loop_
_entity.id
_entity.type
_entity.pdbx_description
1 polymer ?
#
loop_
_entity_poly.entity_id
_entity_poly.type
_entity_poly.pdbx_seq_one_letter_code
_entity_poly.pdbx_strand_id
1 'polypeptide(L)'
;MPRSGLSPSGQRTRPAVQARAAAFVAGERRSRALPGELRWRPRRCAAGQIAPLALFGVLIASAALILMFNTGQQVTERSQVANAADAAAYSGAVWTARHLNFMAYTNRAMLANHLAVGHLVSYVSWARYVHDSVDHIDRLTQWIPYVGRYIDIVQQAASHVRAGAERGAAIAIPAIDAWNGSFRAAQIEARASLALDGLTELMQQTARRHDPQIRINDAGELSALPTELRSFIDAQLIGRLGSAPMFVRAYAAGEDGNALEELISSSLRTNRDLQRWMQGERGWRENLIVAQLRKRGATSTYQSKTSADWRAGDQLQYRTRGLFGWRHWRRIGVGQASAREFTGGYAGVPSYHNLAGPPGHRSLFIVAVATKRQSAVPTVNAFGLTTAARPLAVAAAARVRFRRPHSGFDPLGSRQSEYANLFNPFWEASLAPLEEAAGVQGES
;
A
#
# COMPACT_ATOMS: atom_id res chain seq x y z
N MET A 1 38.80 7.30 -15.65
CA MET A 1 40.07 7.42 -14.89
C MET A 1 39.92 8.50 -13.84
N PRO A 2 40.49 8.39 -12.61
CA PRO A 2 41.15 7.25 -11.97
C PRO A 2 40.29 6.71 -10.77
N ARG A 3 40.30 5.51 -10.45
CA ARG A 3 41.00 4.62 -9.50
C ARG A 3 41.44 5.25 -8.15
N SER A 4 40.81 4.76 -7.09
CA SER A 4 41.43 4.41 -5.79
C SER A 4 40.32 3.64 -5.03
N GLY A 5 40.41 2.45 -4.59
CA GLY A 5 41.50 1.77 -3.91
C GLY A 5 41.24 1.83 -2.41
N LEU A 6 40.51 0.83 -1.84
CA LEU A 6 40.53 0.62 -0.40
C LEU A 6 40.37 -0.86 -0.06
N SER A 7 41.36 -1.27 0.67
CA SER A 7 41.70 -2.56 1.22
C SER A 7 40.83 -2.96 2.42
N PRO A 8 40.77 -4.25 2.77
CA PRO A 8 40.02 -4.76 3.91
C PRO A 8 40.92 -4.91 5.14
N SER A 9 40.41 -4.64 6.33
CA SER A 9 41.06 -5.08 7.56
C SER A 9 40.04 -5.24 8.67
N GLY A 10 40.07 -6.35 9.36
CA GLY A 10 39.36 -6.52 10.62
C GLY A 10 38.92 -7.91 10.98
N GLN A 11 39.76 -8.93 10.76
CA GLN A 11 39.65 -10.19 11.51
C GLN A 11 39.97 -9.93 13.00
N ARG A 12 38.99 -10.10 13.86
CA ARG A 12 39.25 -10.28 15.32
C ARG A 12 39.21 -11.75 15.67
N THR A 13 40.39 -12.24 15.96
CA THR A 13 40.76 -13.53 16.51
C THR A 13 40.12 -13.75 17.88
N ARG A 14 39.55 -14.94 18.07
CA ARG A 14 39.22 -15.54 19.38
C ARG A 14 40.49 -16.00 20.06
N PRO A 15 40.69 -15.80 21.37
CA PRO A 15 41.73 -16.47 22.09
C PRO A 15 41.27 -17.87 22.51
N ALA A 16 42.07 -18.84 22.16
CA ALA A 16 42.02 -20.21 22.65
C ALA A 16 42.42 -20.26 24.13
N VAL A 17 41.58 -20.89 24.95
CA VAL A 17 41.98 -21.26 26.32
C VAL A 17 42.64 -22.64 26.26
N GLN A 18 43.94 -22.63 26.34
CA GLN A 18 44.77 -23.84 26.46
C GLN A 18 44.64 -24.44 27.86
N ALA A 19 44.49 -25.76 27.83
CA ALA A 19 44.62 -26.64 29.00
C ALA A 19 46.01 -26.49 29.67
N ARG A 20 46.01 -26.34 30.97
CA ARG A 20 47.19 -26.62 31.81
C ARG A 20 46.99 -27.93 32.56
N ALA A 21 47.57 -28.98 32.00
CA ALA A 21 48.00 -30.14 32.79
C ALA A 21 49.36 -29.79 33.41
N ALA A 22 49.44 -29.80 34.68
CA ALA A 22 50.72 -29.79 35.38
C ALA A 22 50.82 -30.99 36.32
N ALA A 23 51.73 -31.85 35.94
CA ALA A 23 52.23 -32.91 36.74
C ALA A 23 52.77 -32.37 38.06
N PHE A 24 52.53 -33.08 39.14
CA PHE A 24 53.36 -32.97 40.33
C PHE A 24 53.99 -34.34 40.68
N VAL A 25 55.27 -34.28 40.81
CA VAL A 25 56.25 -35.30 40.84
C VAL A 25 56.28 -36.01 42.20
N ALA A 26 56.67 -37.25 42.15
CA ALA A 26 56.97 -38.15 43.23
C ALA A 26 57.91 -37.54 44.29
N GLY A 27 57.66 -37.85 45.52
CA GLY A 27 58.54 -37.57 46.67
C GLY A 27 58.38 -38.61 47.79
N GLU A 28 59.29 -39.47 47.77
CA GLU A 28 59.95 -40.17 48.90
C GLU A 28 59.19 -41.03 49.92
N ARG A 29 59.55 -42.29 49.85
CA ARG A 29 59.41 -43.29 50.87
C ARG A 29 60.07 -42.83 52.17
N ARG A 30 59.40 -42.93 53.28
CA ARG A 30 60.00 -43.35 54.56
C ARG A 30 59.11 -44.37 55.29
N SER A 31 59.60 -45.57 55.31
CA SER A 31 59.13 -46.65 56.16
C SER A 31 59.45 -46.35 57.63
N ARG A 32 58.42 -46.32 58.49
CA ARG A 32 58.59 -46.65 59.90
C ARG A 32 57.50 -47.63 60.33
N ALA A 33 57.91 -48.79 60.56
CA ALA A 33 57.14 -49.83 61.24
C ALA A 33 56.94 -49.41 62.69
N LEU A 34 55.77 -49.64 63.23
CA LEU A 34 55.56 -50.09 64.60
C LEU A 34 54.12 -50.59 64.83
N PRO A 35 53.91 -51.43 65.80
CA PRO A 35 52.84 -52.43 65.77
C PRO A 35 51.66 -52.03 66.60
N GLY A 36 50.54 -52.39 66.16
CA GLY A 36 49.27 -52.20 66.85
C GLY A 36 48.21 -52.96 66.13
N GLU A 37 48.03 -54.23 66.49
CA GLU A 37 46.86 -54.98 66.01
C GLU A 37 45.58 -54.27 66.42
N LEU A 38 45.11 -53.37 65.58
CA LEU A 38 43.70 -52.92 65.66
C LEU A 38 42.87 -54.00 65.00
N ARG A 39 42.31 -54.90 65.80
CA ARG A 39 41.22 -55.79 65.41
C ARG A 39 40.14 -54.95 64.82
N TRP A 40 40.07 -54.83 63.50
CA TRP A 40 38.93 -54.34 62.78
C TRP A 40 37.75 -55.27 63.08
N ARG A 41 36.89 -54.84 64.02
CA ARG A 41 35.57 -55.42 64.08
C ARG A 41 34.88 -54.97 62.78
N PRO A 42 34.39 -55.91 61.94
CA PRO A 42 33.59 -55.54 60.81
C PRO A 42 32.35 -54.82 61.37
N ARG A 43 32.32 -53.50 61.24
CA ARG A 43 31.05 -52.77 61.36
C ARG A 43 30.13 -53.43 60.34
N ARG A 44 29.12 -54.14 60.84
CA ARG A 44 27.99 -54.53 60.01
C ARG A 44 27.48 -53.29 59.41
N CYS A 45 27.96 -52.96 58.21
CA CYS A 45 27.37 -51.90 57.39
C CYS A 45 25.94 -52.34 57.22
N ALA A 46 25.02 -51.56 57.74
CA ALA A 46 23.61 -51.66 57.39
C ALA A 46 23.40 -51.21 55.93
N ALA A 47 24.05 -51.96 55.00
CA ALA A 47 24.09 -51.65 53.56
C ALA A 47 22.76 -51.87 52.85
N GLY A 48 21.77 -52.45 53.60
CA GLY A 48 20.48 -52.75 53.00
C GLY A 48 19.49 -51.58 52.94
N GLN A 49 19.70 -50.48 53.69
CA GLN A 49 18.72 -49.34 53.74
C GLN A 49 19.01 -48.22 52.74
N ILE A 50 20.24 -48.21 52.16
CA ILE A 50 20.59 -47.14 51.17
C ILE A 50 20.05 -47.46 49.79
N ALA A 51 19.92 -48.72 49.42
CA ALA A 51 19.45 -49.14 48.10
C ALA A 51 17.97 -48.68 47.81
N PRO A 52 16.99 -48.84 48.71
CA PRO A 52 15.63 -48.30 48.49
C PRO A 52 15.58 -46.76 48.40
N LEU A 53 16.39 -46.08 49.23
CA LEU A 53 16.48 -44.62 49.19
C LEU A 53 17.11 -44.13 47.89
N ALA A 54 18.15 -44.79 47.40
CA ALA A 54 18.77 -44.49 46.13
C ALA A 54 17.80 -44.72 44.96
N LEU A 55 17.03 -45.79 44.97
CA LEU A 55 16.04 -46.13 43.97
C LEU A 55 14.89 -45.08 43.95
N PHE A 56 14.43 -44.67 45.12
CA PHE A 56 13.44 -43.60 45.26
C PHE A 56 14.00 -42.26 44.78
N GLY A 57 15.25 -41.93 45.07
CA GLY A 57 15.92 -40.76 44.56
C GLY A 57 16.02 -40.75 43.02
N VAL A 58 16.37 -41.88 42.40
CA VAL A 58 16.39 -42.01 40.92
C VAL A 58 15.01 -41.85 40.32
N LEU A 59 13.97 -42.39 40.97
CA LEU A 59 12.59 -42.27 40.50
C LEU A 59 12.12 -40.81 40.54
N ILE A 60 12.41 -40.07 41.62
CA ILE A 60 12.09 -38.64 41.71
C ILE A 60 12.87 -37.83 40.65
N ALA A 61 14.16 -38.11 40.50
CA ALA A 61 14.98 -37.44 39.50
C ALA A 61 14.49 -37.71 38.08
N SER A 62 14.09 -38.93 37.77
CA SER A 62 13.49 -39.29 36.47
C SER A 62 12.18 -38.58 36.22
N ALA A 63 11.29 -38.50 37.22
CA ALA A 63 10.04 -37.77 37.13
C ALA A 63 10.29 -36.27 36.92
N ALA A 64 11.24 -35.68 37.64
CA ALA A 64 11.62 -34.26 37.47
C ALA A 64 12.18 -33.99 36.07
N LEU A 65 13.01 -34.86 35.52
CA LEU A 65 13.56 -34.74 34.17
C LEU A 65 12.44 -34.81 33.11
N ILE A 66 11.47 -35.71 33.26
CA ILE A 66 10.33 -35.83 32.35
C ILE A 66 9.46 -34.55 32.39
N LEU A 67 9.17 -34.04 33.59
CA LEU A 67 8.45 -32.78 33.75
C LEU A 67 9.19 -31.62 33.12
N MET A 68 10.50 -31.52 33.37
CA MET A 68 11.35 -30.47 32.76
C MET A 68 11.37 -30.56 31.23
N PHE A 69 11.49 -31.77 30.68
CA PHE A 69 11.45 -32.02 29.24
C PHE A 69 10.09 -31.59 28.65
N ASN A 70 8.99 -32.07 29.25
CA ASN A 70 7.64 -31.73 28.77
C ASN A 70 7.36 -30.24 28.84
N THR A 71 7.81 -29.56 29.91
CA THR A 71 7.67 -28.10 30.04
C THR A 71 8.51 -27.38 28.96
N GLY A 72 9.73 -27.84 28.73
CA GLY A 72 10.61 -27.32 27.69
C GLY A 72 10.01 -27.45 26.30
N GLN A 73 9.41 -28.60 25.97
CA GLN A 73 8.71 -28.82 24.72
C GLN A 73 7.52 -27.87 24.57
N GLN A 74 6.69 -27.69 25.61
CA GLN A 74 5.57 -26.77 25.57
C GLN A 74 5.98 -25.32 25.37
N VAL A 75 7.06 -24.87 26.00
CA VAL A 75 7.59 -23.51 25.79
C VAL A 75 8.06 -23.33 24.36
N THR A 76 8.77 -24.31 23.81
CA THR A 76 9.25 -24.29 22.43
C THR A 76 8.08 -24.23 21.44
N GLU A 77 7.10 -25.11 21.62
CA GLU A 77 5.92 -25.17 20.76
C GLU A 77 5.07 -23.89 20.86
N ARG A 78 4.90 -23.34 22.06
CA ARG A 78 4.22 -22.06 22.23
C ARG A 78 4.93 -20.92 21.50
N SER A 79 6.27 -20.91 21.53
CA SER A 79 7.05 -19.92 20.78
C SER A 79 6.88 -20.08 19.27
N GLN A 80 6.82 -21.32 18.76
CA GLN A 80 6.56 -21.57 17.34
C GLN A 80 5.16 -21.11 16.93
N VAL A 81 4.14 -21.41 17.74
CA VAL A 81 2.76 -20.95 17.50
C VAL A 81 2.67 -19.43 17.53
N ALA A 82 3.40 -18.77 18.46
CA ALA A 82 3.45 -17.31 18.52
C ALA A 82 4.09 -16.71 17.25
N ASN A 83 5.24 -17.24 16.84
CA ASN A 83 5.91 -16.80 15.61
C ASN A 83 5.03 -17.01 14.36
N ALA A 84 4.28 -18.11 14.32
CA ALA A 84 3.34 -18.37 13.23
C ALA A 84 2.14 -17.41 13.24
N ALA A 85 1.63 -17.04 14.42
CA ALA A 85 0.57 -16.06 14.57
C ALA A 85 1.03 -14.66 14.09
N ASP A 86 2.20 -14.22 14.54
CA ASP A 86 2.81 -12.95 14.13
C ASP A 86 3.05 -12.90 12.62
N ALA A 87 3.62 -13.97 12.06
CA ALA A 87 3.88 -14.07 10.63
C ALA A 87 2.58 -14.06 9.82
N ALA A 88 1.54 -14.75 10.27
CA ALA A 88 0.23 -14.79 9.63
C ALA A 88 -0.45 -13.41 9.67
N ALA A 89 -0.51 -12.76 10.84
CA ALA A 89 -1.09 -11.43 10.99
C ALA A 89 -0.37 -10.40 10.13
N TYR A 90 0.96 -10.40 10.16
CA TYR A 90 1.79 -9.50 9.36
C TYR A 90 1.62 -9.73 7.86
N SER A 91 1.57 -11.00 7.41
CA SER A 91 1.36 -11.33 6.00
C SER A 91 0.01 -10.82 5.49
N GLY A 92 -1.05 -10.99 6.29
CA GLY A 92 -2.37 -10.45 5.98
C GLY A 92 -2.37 -8.93 5.88
N ALA A 93 -1.69 -8.25 6.81
CA ALA A 93 -1.56 -6.79 6.78
C ALA A 93 -0.75 -6.30 5.57
N VAL A 94 0.36 -6.96 5.23
CA VAL A 94 1.16 -6.65 4.03
C VAL A 94 0.35 -6.85 2.76
N TRP A 95 -0.41 -7.95 2.69
CA TRP A 95 -1.30 -8.23 1.56
C TRP A 95 -2.31 -7.10 1.36
N THR A 96 -2.98 -6.70 2.42
CA THR A 96 -3.96 -5.60 2.41
C THR A 96 -3.30 -4.27 2.01
N ALA A 97 -2.15 -3.92 2.61
CA ALA A 97 -1.42 -2.69 2.28
C ALA A 97 -1.00 -2.64 0.80
N ARG A 98 -0.56 -3.79 0.24
CA ARG A 98 -0.22 -3.89 -1.20
C ARG A 98 -1.41 -3.62 -2.10
N HIS A 99 -2.58 -4.15 -1.77
CA HIS A 99 -3.81 -3.91 -2.55
C HIS A 99 -4.25 -2.45 -2.48
N LEU A 100 -4.19 -1.82 -1.31
CA LEU A 100 -4.48 -0.40 -1.15
C LEU A 100 -3.50 0.47 -1.95
N ASN A 101 -2.21 0.15 -1.91
CA ASN A 101 -1.20 0.84 -2.71
C ASN A 101 -1.40 0.62 -4.21
N PHE A 102 -1.76 -0.59 -4.64
CA PHE A 102 -2.10 -0.88 -6.03
C PHE A 102 -3.29 -0.01 -6.50
N MET A 103 -4.35 0.10 -5.69
CA MET A 103 -5.48 0.98 -5.98
C MET A 103 -5.03 2.45 -6.06
N ALA A 104 -4.15 2.90 -5.17
CA ALA A 104 -3.62 4.25 -5.19
C ALA A 104 -2.80 4.54 -6.45
N TYR A 105 -1.93 3.63 -6.86
CA TYR A 105 -1.16 3.78 -8.10
C TYR A 105 -2.04 3.81 -9.34
N THR A 106 -3.01 2.91 -9.44
CA THR A 106 -3.93 2.85 -10.58
C THR A 106 -4.86 4.06 -10.62
N ASN A 107 -5.33 4.57 -9.49
CA ASN A 107 -6.09 5.82 -9.41
C ASN A 107 -5.28 7.02 -9.91
N ARG A 108 -4.00 7.13 -9.49
CA ARG A 108 -3.09 8.17 -10.00
C ARG A 108 -2.86 8.05 -11.51
N ALA A 109 -2.68 6.82 -12.00
CA ALA A 109 -2.53 6.59 -13.43
C ALA A 109 -3.79 7.02 -14.21
N MET A 110 -4.98 6.64 -13.73
CA MET A 110 -6.25 7.07 -14.33
C MET A 110 -6.44 8.58 -14.30
N LEU A 111 -6.02 9.24 -13.21
CA LEU A 111 -6.04 10.69 -13.11
C LEU A 111 -5.10 11.35 -14.13
N ALA A 112 -3.86 10.86 -14.25
CA ALA A 112 -2.91 11.35 -15.24
C ALA A 112 -3.43 11.16 -16.68
N ASN A 113 -4.02 10.01 -16.96
CA ASN A 113 -4.67 9.70 -18.23
C ASN A 113 -5.85 10.64 -18.51
N HIS A 114 -6.67 10.95 -17.50
CA HIS A 114 -7.77 11.90 -17.63
C HIS A 114 -7.27 13.30 -17.98
N LEU A 115 -6.20 13.76 -17.34
CA LEU A 115 -5.55 15.04 -17.67
C LEU A 115 -4.96 15.04 -19.08
N ALA A 116 -4.37 13.93 -19.53
CA ALA A 116 -3.86 13.79 -20.89
C ALA A 116 -4.98 13.92 -21.94
N VAL A 117 -6.16 13.33 -21.68
CA VAL A 117 -7.34 13.52 -22.54
C VAL A 117 -7.74 14.98 -22.59
N GLY A 118 -7.81 15.69 -21.45
CA GLY A 118 -8.10 17.11 -21.42
C GLY A 118 -7.10 17.93 -22.23
N HIS A 119 -5.82 17.56 -22.22
CA HIS A 119 -4.78 18.19 -23.02
C HIS A 119 -4.98 17.95 -24.52
N LEU A 120 -5.29 16.72 -24.93
CA LEU A 120 -5.59 16.37 -26.32
C LEU A 120 -6.80 17.15 -26.85
N VAL A 121 -7.87 17.21 -26.06
CA VAL A 121 -9.08 17.99 -26.40
C VAL A 121 -8.76 19.49 -26.55
N SER A 122 -7.90 20.02 -25.67
CA SER A 122 -7.43 21.41 -25.77
C SER A 122 -6.66 21.66 -27.07
N TYR A 123 -5.82 20.71 -27.45
CA TYR A 123 -4.99 20.80 -28.65
C TYR A 123 -5.86 20.74 -29.93
N VAL A 124 -6.84 19.84 -29.98
CA VAL A 124 -7.80 19.78 -31.09
C VAL A 124 -8.60 21.08 -31.24
N SER A 125 -9.10 21.59 -30.13
CA SER A 125 -9.82 22.87 -30.12
C SER A 125 -8.97 24.02 -30.67
N TRP A 126 -7.69 24.08 -30.21
CA TRP A 126 -6.76 25.08 -30.71
C TRP A 126 -6.45 24.89 -32.19
N ALA A 127 -6.24 23.67 -32.67
CA ALA A 127 -5.94 23.39 -34.09
C ALA A 127 -7.13 23.76 -35.00
N ARG A 128 -8.36 23.46 -34.59
CA ARG A 128 -9.59 23.86 -35.27
C ARG A 128 -9.74 25.37 -35.34
N TYR A 129 -9.50 26.06 -34.23
CA TYR A 129 -9.50 27.50 -34.14
C TYR A 129 -8.50 28.14 -35.10
N VAL A 130 -7.26 27.63 -35.16
CA VAL A 130 -6.23 28.15 -36.08
C VAL A 130 -6.68 27.98 -37.53
N HIS A 131 -7.13 26.78 -37.89
CA HIS A 131 -7.62 26.51 -39.24
C HIS A 131 -8.78 27.44 -39.63
N ASP A 132 -9.81 27.53 -38.79
CA ASP A 132 -10.99 28.38 -39.06
C ASP A 132 -10.62 29.88 -39.15
N SER A 133 -9.66 30.33 -38.36
CA SER A 133 -9.16 31.70 -38.41
C SER A 133 -8.42 31.98 -39.72
N VAL A 134 -7.56 31.08 -40.18
CA VAL A 134 -6.83 31.22 -41.45
C VAL A 134 -7.79 31.18 -42.65
N ASP A 135 -8.75 30.27 -42.63
CA ASP A 135 -9.78 30.13 -43.66
C ASP A 135 -10.66 31.40 -43.78
N HIS A 136 -10.93 32.05 -42.65
CA HIS A 136 -11.66 33.32 -42.64
C HIS A 136 -10.82 34.47 -43.19
N ILE A 137 -9.53 34.51 -42.87
CA ILE A 137 -8.61 35.53 -43.38
C ILE A 137 -8.41 35.33 -44.90
N ASP A 138 -8.27 34.08 -45.34
CA ASP A 138 -8.15 33.75 -46.76
C ASP A 138 -9.35 34.34 -47.55
N ARG A 139 -10.59 34.07 -47.15
CA ARG A 139 -11.78 34.61 -47.76
C ARG A 139 -11.82 36.16 -47.84
N LEU A 140 -11.17 36.84 -46.89
CA LEU A 140 -11.09 38.27 -46.86
C LEU A 140 -9.99 38.86 -47.76
N THR A 141 -8.97 38.10 -48.08
CA THR A 141 -7.73 38.57 -48.73
C THR A 141 -7.50 38.00 -50.13
N GLN A 142 -8.31 37.03 -50.58
CA GLN A 142 -8.15 36.40 -51.91
C GLN A 142 -8.22 37.38 -53.10
N TRP A 143 -8.81 38.58 -52.92
CA TRP A 143 -8.82 39.62 -53.95
C TRP A 143 -7.54 40.46 -54.00
N ILE A 144 -6.58 40.28 -53.07
CA ILE A 144 -5.31 41.00 -53.03
C ILE A 144 -4.24 40.21 -53.80
N PRO A 145 -3.73 40.75 -54.95
CA PRO A 145 -2.68 40.06 -55.67
C PRO A 145 -1.46 39.78 -54.79
N TYR A 146 -0.82 38.65 -55.01
CA TYR A 146 0.36 38.15 -54.28
C TYR A 146 0.16 37.74 -52.82
N VAL A 147 -0.82 38.19 -52.10
CA VAL A 147 -1.10 37.82 -50.69
C VAL A 147 -1.72 36.43 -50.62
N GLY A 148 -2.62 36.09 -51.55
CA GLY A 148 -3.31 34.79 -51.57
C GLY A 148 -2.38 33.61 -51.55
N ARG A 149 -1.30 33.64 -52.36
CA ARG A 149 -0.33 32.51 -52.42
C ARG A 149 0.35 32.18 -51.06
N TYR A 150 0.64 33.20 -50.25
CA TYR A 150 1.23 32.99 -48.94
C TYR A 150 0.18 32.45 -47.94
N ILE A 151 -1.05 32.90 -48.09
CA ILE A 151 -2.17 32.46 -47.24
C ILE A 151 -2.53 31.01 -47.57
N ASP A 152 -2.53 30.59 -48.84
CA ASP A 152 -2.72 29.21 -49.27
C ASP A 152 -1.74 28.25 -48.60
N ILE A 153 -0.45 28.60 -48.48
CA ILE A 153 0.57 27.80 -47.80
C ILE A 153 0.25 27.68 -46.33
N VAL A 154 -0.14 28.77 -45.67
CA VAL A 154 -0.51 28.77 -44.23
C VAL A 154 -1.79 27.98 -44.01
N GLN A 155 -2.77 28.07 -44.92
CA GLN A 155 -4.02 27.30 -44.86
C GLN A 155 -3.77 25.79 -44.99
N GLN A 156 -2.91 25.39 -45.94
CA GLN A 156 -2.48 24.00 -46.06
C GLN A 156 -1.80 23.50 -44.78
N ALA A 157 -0.86 24.26 -44.24
CA ALA A 157 -0.22 23.90 -42.97
C ALA A 157 -1.21 23.81 -41.83
N ALA A 158 -2.13 24.75 -41.68
CA ALA A 158 -3.19 24.72 -40.66
C ALA A 158 -4.12 23.49 -40.82
N SER A 159 -4.48 23.15 -42.08
CA SER A 159 -5.30 21.97 -42.38
C SER A 159 -4.59 20.65 -41.97
N HIS A 160 -3.27 20.53 -42.24
CA HIS A 160 -2.48 19.40 -41.83
C HIS A 160 -2.37 19.28 -40.29
N VAL A 161 -2.15 20.41 -39.60
CA VAL A 161 -2.11 20.45 -38.13
C VAL A 161 -3.45 20.03 -37.54
N ARG A 162 -4.56 20.54 -38.08
CA ARG A 162 -5.91 20.16 -37.68
C ARG A 162 -6.14 18.64 -37.88
N ALA A 163 -5.90 18.17 -39.10
CA ALA A 163 -6.09 16.75 -39.42
C ALA A 163 -5.20 15.83 -38.56
N GLY A 164 -3.97 16.23 -38.29
CA GLY A 164 -3.06 15.51 -37.40
C GLY A 164 -3.56 15.48 -35.95
N ALA A 165 -4.03 16.62 -35.45
CA ALA A 165 -4.60 16.72 -34.10
C ALA A 165 -5.87 15.85 -33.93
N GLU A 166 -6.78 15.93 -34.91
CA GLU A 166 -8.04 15.15 -34.89
C GLU A 166 -7.79 13.64 -34.99
N ARG A 167 -6.90 13.22 -35.89
CA ARG A 167 -6.51 11.79 -36.01
C ARG A 167 -5.81 11.30 -34.76
N GLY A 168 -4.88 12.09 -34.21
CA GLY A 168 -4.20 11.76 -32.97
C GLY A 168 -5.17 11.59 -31.80
N ALA A 169 -6.11 12.51 -31.65
CA ALA A 169 -7.13 12.44 -30.63
C ALA A 169 -8.09 11.25 -30.83
N ALA A 170 -8.50 10.98 -32.09
CA ALA A 170 -9.39 9.87 -32.44
C ALA A 170 -8.77 8.48 -32.11
N ILE A 171 -7.46 8.37 -32.08
CA ILE A 171 -6.76 7.15 -31.69
C ILE A 171 -6.46 7.15 -30.18
N ALA A 172 -5.87 8.24 -29.68
CA ALA A 172 -5.36 8.30 -28.33
C ALA A 172 -6.46 8.32 -27.26
N ILE A 173 -7.56 9.08 -27.47
CA ILE A 173 -8.61 9.21 -26.46
C ILE A 173 -9.33 7.88 -26.20
N PRO A 174 -9.79 7.13 -27.22
CA PRO A 174 -10.35 5.80 -26.98
C PRO A 174 -9.38 4.81 -26.36
N ALA A 175 -8.10 4.86 -26.77
CA ALA A 175 -7.07 3.98 -26.20
C ALA A 175 -6.84 4.28 -24.70
N ILE A 176 -6.78 5.55 -24.33
CA ILE A 176 -6.64 5.97 -22.93
C ILE A 176 -7.88 5.56 -22.11
N ASP A 177 -9.08 5.73 -22.66
CA ASP A 177 -10.31 5.34 -21.98
C ASP A 177 -10.40 3.82 -21.77
N ALA A 178 -10.03 3.03 -22.78
CA ALA A 178 -9.93 1.58 -22.67
C ALA A 178 -8.88 1.15 -21.62
N TRP A 179 -7.75 1.84 -21.55
CA TRP A 179 -6.71 1.59 -20.56
C TRP A 179 -7.21 1.88 -19.13
N ASN A 180 -7.94 2.99 -18.95
CA ASN A 180 -8.60 3.29 -17.68
C ASN A 180 -9.65 2.23 -17.32
N GLY A 181 -10.37 1.70 -18.29
CA GLY A 181 -11.29 0.56 -18.12
C GLY A 181 -10.59 -0.69 -17.60
N SER A 182 -9.40 -0.99 -18.13
CA SER A 182 -8.56 -2.11 -17.66
C SER A 182 -8.09 -1.92 -16.20
N PHE A 183 -7.68 -0.71 -15.82
CA PHE A 183 -7.35 -0.43 -14.43
C PHE A 183 -8.55 -0.60 -13.49
N ARG A 184 -9.75 -0.20 -13.91
CA ARG A 184 -10.98 -0.42 -13.14
C ARG A 184 -11.27 -1.90 -12.95
N ALA A 185 -11.15 -2.71 -13.99
CA ALA A 185 -11.35 -4.15 -13.92
C ALA A 185 -10.35 -4.79 -12.93
N ALA A 186 -9.07 -4.43 -13.04
CA ALA A 186 -8.04 -4.89 -12.12
C ALA A 186 -8.29 -4.45 -10.65
N GLN A 187 -8.85 -3.26 -10.42
CA GLN A 187 -9.24 -2.83 -9.08
C GLN A 187 -10.43 -3.62 -8.52
N ILE A 188 -11.40 -3.99 -9.35
CA ILE A 188 -12.53 -4.82 -8.94
C ILE A 188 -12.02 -6.20 -8.52
N GLU A 189 -11.13 -6.80 -9.27
CA GLU A 189 -10.50 -8.07 -8.94
C GLU A 189 -9.66 -7.97 -7.65
N ALA A 190 -8.85 -6.92 -7.52
CA ALA A 190 -8.06 -6.65 -6.32
C ALA A 190 -8.94 -6.49 -5.07
N ARG A 191 -10.13 -5.90 -5.19
CA ARG A 191 -11.11 -5.83 -4.08
C ARG A 191 -11.71 -7.19 -3.75
N ALA A 192 -12.00 -7.99 -4.77
CA ALA A 192 -12.52 -9.34 -4.56
C ALA A 192 -11.50 -10.24 -3.85
N SER A 193 -10.21 -10.10 -4.17
CA SER A 193 -9.12 -10.85 -3.51
C SER A 193 -8.89 -10.44 -2.05
N LEU A 194 -9.35 -9.27 -1.62
CA LEU A 194 -9.38 -8.86 -0.21
C LEU A 194 -10.58 -9.43 0.56
N ALA A 195 -11.42 -10.25 -0.09
CA ALA A 195 -12.47 -10.97 0.61
C ALA A 195 -11.90 -11.87 1.72
N LEU A 196 -12.71 -12.14 2.72
CA LEU A 196 -12.32 -12.84 3.95
C LEU A 196 -11.61 -14.18 3.67
N ASP A 197 -12.12 -14.95 2.72
CA ASP A 197 -11.60 -16.28 2.39
C ASP A 197 -10.18 -16.22 1.83
N GLY A 198 -9.90 -15.29 0.93
CA GLY A 198 -8.56 -15.12 0.35
C GLY A 198 -7.52 -14.67 1.38
N LEU A 199 -7.89 -13.76 2.27
CA LEU A 199 -7.03 -13.29 3.35
C LEU A 199 -6.72 -14.41 4.36
N THR A 200 -7.75 -15.16 4.77
CA THR A 200 -7.60 -16.27 5.73
C THR A 200 -6.74 -17.39 5.14
N GLU A 201 -6.94 -17.74 3.89
CA GLU A 201 -6.13 -18.76 3.22
C GLU A 201 -4.65 -18.35 3.12
N LEU A 202 -4.35 -17.09 2.78
CA LEU A 202 -2.98 -16.57 2.77
C LEU A 202 -2.33 -16.68 4.16
N MET A 203 -3.06 -16.27 5.21
CA MET A 203 -2.59 -16.36 6.59
C MET A 203 -2.34 -17.81 7.00
N GLN A 204 -3.25 -18.72 6.63
CA GLN A 204 -3.12 -20.16 6.87
C GLN A 204 -1.91 -20.76 6.12
N GLN A 205 -1.68 -20.40 4.88
CA GLN A 205 -0.51 -20.84 4.12
C GLN A 205 0.80 -20.36 4.75
N THR A 206 0.81 -19.12 5.25
CA THR A 206 1.97 -18.58 5.95
C THR A 206 2.26 -19.35 7.23
N ALA A 207 1.25 -19.63 8.04
CA ALA A 207 1.40 -20.41 9.27
C ALA A 207 1.87 -21.84 9.00
N ARG A 208 1.35 -22.50 7.96
CA ARG A 208 1.76 -23.85 7.55
C ARG A 208 3.23 -23.96 7.14
N ARG A 209 3.87 -22.87 6.73
CA ARG A 209 5.31 -22.84 6.45
C ARG A 209 6.15 -22.90 7.72
N HIS A 210 5.60 -22.46 8.85
CA HIS A 210 6.24 -22.60 10.17
C HIS A 210 5.99 -23.99 10.75
N ASP A 211 4.72 -24.43 10.73
CA ASP A 211 4.32 -25.77 11.16
C ASP A 211 3.01 -26.17 10.46
N PRO A 212 2.98 -27.32 9.73
CA PRO A 212 1.79 -27.81 9.04
C PRO A 212 0.58 -28.08 9.95
N GLN A 213 0.81 -28.27 11.24
CA GLN A 213 -0.21 -28.59 12.23
C GLN A 213 -0.91 -27.36 12.83
N ILE A 214 -0.37 -26.17 12.56
CA ILE A 214 -0.95 -24.91 13.03
C ILE A 214 -2.15 -24.55 12.14
N ARG A 215 -3.25 -24.15 12.81
CA ARG A 215 -4.46 -23.62 12.19
C ARG A 215 -4.61 -22.15 12.55
N ILE A 216 -5.04 -21.34 11.57
CA ILE A 216 -5.30 -19.92 11.76
C ILE A 216 -6.80 -19.67 11.65
N ASN A 217 -7.37 -19.02 12.68
CA ASN A 217 -8.75 -18.60 12.73
C ASN A 217 -9.76 -19.75 12.48
N ASP A 218 -9.38 -20.98 12.86
CA ASP A 218 -10.22 -22.17 12.70
C ASP A 218 -11.34 -22.18 13.75
N ALA A 219 -12.58 -22.09 13.29
CA ALA A 219 -13.76 -22.03 14.19
C ALA A 219 -13.89 -23.26 15.08
N GLY A 220 -13.51 -24.45 14.60
CA GLY A 220 -13.53 -25.70 15.37
C GLY A 220 -12.54 -25.68 16.52
N GLU A 221 -11.32 -25.24 16.28
CA GLU A 221 -10.28 -25.11 17.32
C GLU A 221 -10.58 -23.95 18.28
N LEU A 222 -11.13 -22.85 17.79
CA LEU A 222 -11.55 -21.70 18.62
C LEU A 222 -12.68 -22.09 19.59
N SER A 223 -13.57 -22.99 19.19
CA SER A 223 -14.65 -23.47 20.07
C SER A 223 -14.16 -24.24 21.30
N ALA A 224 -12.95 -24.80 21.24
CA ALA A 224 -12.31 -25.51 22.36
C ALA A 224 -11.60 -24.57 23.36
N LEU A 225 -11.51 -23.27 23.07
CA LEU A 225 -10.91 -22.28 23.94
C LEU A 225 -11.84 -21.87 25.10
N PRO A 226 -11.29 -21.37 26.23
CA PRO A 226 -12.07 -20.79 27.32
C PRO A 226 -13.01 -19.69 26.83
N THR A 227 -14.18 -19.59 27.43
CA THR A 227 -15.25 -18.66 27.01
C THR A 227 -14.79 -17.21 27.01
N GLU A 228 -13.95 -16.80 27.97
CA GLU A 228 -13.42 -15.44 28.07
C GLU A 228 -12.51 -15.11 26.90
N LEU A 229 -11.62 -16.04 26.52
CA LEU A 229 -10.72 -15.89 25.40
C LEU A 229 -11.49 -15.94 24.08
N ARG A 230 -12.48 -16.81 24.00
CA ARG A 230 -13.36 -16.95 22.84
C ARG A 230 -14.20 -15.68 22.62
N SER A 231 -14.83 -15.13 23.65
CA SER A 231 -15.61 -13.90 23.54
C SER A 231 -14.75 -12.71 23.12
N PHE A 232 -13.52 -12.62 23.61
CA PHE A 232 -12.54 -11.62 23.19
C PHE A 232 -12.18 -11.80 21.70
N ILE A 233 -11.92 -13.03 21.26
CA ILE A 233 -11.58 -13.36 19.88
C ILE A 233 -12.78 -13.10 18.95
N ASP A 234 -13.97 -13.56 19.30
CA ASP A 234 -15.20 -13.39 18.51
C ASP A 234 -15.53 -11.91 18.32
N ALA A 235 -15.46 -11.11 19.38
CA ALA A 235 -15.70 -9.68 19.32
C ALA A 235 -14.65 -8.95 18.45
N GLN A 236 -13.38 -9.37 18.52
CA GLN A 236 -12.28 -8.71 17.82
C GLN A 236 -12.06 -9.27 16.41
N LEU A 237 -12.24 -10.58 16.21
CA LEU A 237 -11.94 -11.26 14.97
C LEU A 237 -13.08 -11.15 13.96
N ILE A 238 -14.29 -11.57 14.35
CA ILE A 238 -15.44 -11.64 13.45
C ILE A 238 -15.89 -10.24 13.03
N GLY A 239 -15.91 -9.29 13.97
CA GLY A 239 -16.23 -7.90 13.65
C GLY A 239 -15.23 -7.21 12.72
N ARG A 240 -13.97 -7.65 12.68
CA ARG A 240 -12.88 -6.95 12.00
C ARG A 240 -12.35 -7.64 10.74
N LEU A 241 -12.34 -8.95 10.66
CA LEU A 241 -12.04 -9.65 9.42
C LEU A 241 -13.06 -9.32 8.32
N GLY A 242 -14.34 -9.14 8.71
CA GLY A 242 -15.37 -8.62 7.81
C GLY A 242 -15.19 -7.15 7.44
N SER A 243 -14.35 -6.39 8.15
CA SER A 243 -14.18 -4.94 7.92
C SER A 243 -13.19 -4.59 6.81
N ALA A 244 -12.26 -5.49 6.44
CA ALA A 244 -11.28 -5.20 5.39
C ALA A 244 -11.91 -4.83 4.04
N PRO A 245 -12.89 -5.58 3.50
CA PRO A 245 -13.61 -5.19 2.30
C PRO A 245 -14.44 -3.92 2.49
N MET A 246 -15.04 -3.73 3.67
CA MET A 246 -15.79 -2.51 3.99
C MET A 246 -14.87 -1.28 4.11
N PHE A 247 -13.71 -1.44 4.73
CA PHE A 247 -12.69 -0.40 4.82
C PHE A 247 -12.25 0.06 3.42
N VAL A 248 -11.92 -0.87 2.53
CA VAL A 248 -11.56 -0.56 1.14
C VAL A 248 -12.73 0.09 0.42
N ARG A 249 -13.96 -0.38 0.63
CA ARG A 249 -15.16 0.20 0.05
C ARG A 249 -15.40 1.63 0.52
N ALA A 250 -15.18 1.94 1.80
CA ALA A 250 -15.33 3.29 2.34
C ALA A 250 -14.38 4.29 1.66
N TYR A 251 -13.13 3.89 1.37
CA TYR A 251 -12.19 4.71 0.62
C TYR A 251 -12.42 4.74 -0.89
N ALA A 252 -13.09 3.74 -1.44
CA ALA A 252 -13.35 3.64 -2.87
C ALA A 252 -14.73 4.19 -3.28
N ALA A 253 -15.64 4.37 -2.33
CA ALA A 253 -17.03 4.77 -2.57
C ALA A 253 -17.26 6.28 -2.38
N GLY A 254 -16.21 7.08 -2.32
CA GLY A 254 -16.33 8.54 -2.25
C GLY A 254 -17.21 9.04 -3.40
N GLU A 255 -18.40 9.49 -3.08
CA GLU A 255 -19.39 9.97 -4.05
C GLU A 255 -19.20 11.45 -4.41
N ASP A 256 -18.17 12.09 -3.88
CA ASP A 256 -17.99 13.52 -3.97
C ASP A 256 -17.26 13.91 -5.25
N GLY A 257 -18.03 14.29 -6.29
CA GLY A 257 -17.48 14.83 -7.53
C GLY A 257 -16.56 16.03 -7.33
N ASN A 258 -16.74 16.77 -6.24
CA ASN A 258 -15.93 17.92 -5.89
C ASN A 258 -14.50 17.53 -5.53
N ALA A 259 -14.31 16.38 -4.87
CA ALA A 259 -12.99 15.90 -4.52
C ALA A 259 -12.14 15.55 -5.76
N LEU A 260 -12.74 14.99 -6.79
CA LEU A 260 -12.06 14.73 -8.05
C LEU A 260 -11.65 16.03 -8.76
N GLU A 261 -12.53 17.00 -8.80
CA GLU A 261 -12.27 18.32 -9.40
C GLU A 261 -11.14 19.05 -8.65
N GLU A 262 -11.12 18.99 -7.32
CA GLU A 262 -10.05 19.54 -6.51
C GLU A 262 -8.72 18.83 -6.77
N LEU A 263 -8.71 17.51 -6.95
CA LEU A 263 -7.50 16.75 -7.25
C LEU A 263 -6.97 17.06 -8.65
N ILE A 264 -7.86 17.19 -9.63
CA ILE A 264 -7.50 17.62 -10.98
C ILE A 264 -6.89 19.02 -10.93
N SER A 265 -7.53 19.95 -10.23
CA SER A 265 -7.03 21.31 -10.11
C SER A 265 -5.72 21.39 -9.32
N SER A 266 -5.55 20.55 -8.29
CA SER A 266 -4.28 20.41 -7.56
C SER A 266 -3.17 19.84 -8.43
N SER A 267 -3.45 18.81 -9.22
CA SER A 267 -2.50 18.22 -10.16
C SER A 267 -2.08 19.21 -11.25
N LEU A 268 -3.01 20.02 -11.75
CA LEU A 268 -2.73 21.09 -12.70
C LEU A 268 -1.87 22.19 -12.08
N ARG A 269 -2.10 22.55 -10.81
CA ARG A 269 -1.28 23.57 -10.09
C ARG A 269 0.18 23.17 -9.95
N THR A 270 0.49 21.88 -9.94
CA THR A 270 1.85 21.36 -9.88
C THR A 270 2.63 21.66 -11.17
N ASN A 271 1.95 21.76 -12.31
CA ASN A 271 2.55 22.17 -13.59
C ASN A 271 1.87 23.47 -14.08
N ARG A 272 2.49 24.60 -13.78
CA ARG A 272 1.95 25.94 -14.09
C ARG A 272 1.70 26.16 -15.58
N ASP A 273 2.55 25.63 -16.44
CA ASP A 273 2.42 25.83 -17.88
C ASP A 273 1.23 25.03 -18.45
N LEU A 274 1.03 23.81 -17.96
CA LEU A 274 -0.12 22.98 -18.31
C LEU A 274 -1.42 23.60 -17.78
N GLN A 275 -1.41 24.11 -16.55
CA GLN A 275 -2.53 24.82 -15.97
C GLN A 275 -2.93 26.06 -16.81
N ARG A 276 -1.96 26.88 -17.18
CA ARG A 276 -2.17 28.04 -18.04
C ARG A 276 -2.77 27.64 -19.38
N TRP A 277 -2.19 26.61 -20.01
CA TRP A 277 -2.69 26.08 -21.27
C TRP A 277 -4.14 25.61 -21.17
N MET A 278 -4.52 24.91 -20.13
CA MET A 278 -5.86 24.35 -19.98
C MET A 278 -6.87 25.34 -19.39
N GLN A 279 -6.54 26.12 -18.36
CA GLN A 279 -7.49 26.91 -17.56
C GLN A 279 -7.70 28.35 -18.03
N GLY A 280 -7.35 28.69 -19.25
CA GLY A 280 -7.82 29.98 -19.82
C GLY A 280 -6.75 31.01 -20.11
N GLU A 281 -5.46 30.75 -19.87
CA GLU A 281 -4.40 31.66 -20.30
C GLU A 281 -3.98 31.43 -21.77
N ARG A 282 -4.75 30.63 -22.54
CA ARG A 282 -4.67 30.62 -24.02
C ARG A 282 -5.25 31.87 -24.65
N GLY A 283 -5.55 32.89 -23.86
CA GLY A 283 -6.08 34.15 -24.30
C GLY A 283 -5.00 35.22 -24.42
N TRP A 284 -5.19 36.08 -25.41
CA TRP A 284 -4.41 37.29 -25.58
C TRP A 284 -5.28 38.41 -26.16
N ARG A 285 -4.83 39.66 -26.05
CA ARG A 285 -5.48 40.82 -26.62
C ARG A 285 -4.43 41.72 -27.20
N GLU A 286 -4.69 42.15 -28.47
CA GLU A 286 -3.87 43.13 -29.14
C GLU A 286 -4.74 44.37 -29.49
N ASN A 287 -4.19 45.54 -29.26
CA ASN A 287 -4.83 46.82 -29.52
C ASN A 287 -4.08 47.52 -30.66
N LEU A 288 -4.69 47.50 -31.83
CA LEU A 288 -4.27 48.30 -32.98
C LEU A 288 -4.99 49.62 -32.96
N ILE A 289 -4.46 50.63 -33.68
CA ILE A 289 -5.02 52.00 -33.68
C ILE A 289 -6.53 52.03 -34.06
N VAL A 290 -6.90 51.23 -35.06
CA VAL A 290 -8.29 51.21 -35.62
C VAL A 290 -9.01 49.89 -35.34
N ALA A 291 -8.33 48.90 -34.78
CA ALA A 291 -8.91 47.59 -34.53
C ALA A 291 -8.38 47.02 -33.19
N GLN A 292 -9.16 46.14 -32.62
CA GLN A 292 -8.72 45.32 -31.49
C GLN A 292 -8.97 43.85 -31.82
N LEU A 293 -8.01 43.05 -31.47
CA LEU A 293 -8.06 41.61 -31.58
C LEU A 293 -8.06 40.99 -30.16
N ARG A 294 -8.84 39.96 -29.95
CA ARG A 294 -8.74 39.14 -28.75
C ARG A 294 -8.94 37.68 -29.07
N LYS A 295 -8.08 36.87 -28.53
CA LYS A 295 -8.28 35.44 -28.45
C LYS A 295 -8.75 35.06 -27.05
N ARG A 296 -9.69 34.12 -26.95
CA ARG A 296 -10.09 33.46 -25.72
C ARG A 296 -10.02 31.96 -25.93
N GLY A 297 -9.53 31.22 -24.94
CA GLY A 297 -9.50 29.77 -24.99
C GLY A 297 -9.48 29.20 -23.57
N ALA A 298 -10.34 28.22 -23.34
CA ALA A 298 -10.43 27.55 -22.07
C ALA A 298 -10.80 26.07 -22.27
N THR A 299 -10.41 25.26 -21.31
CA THR A 299 -10.80 23.84 -21.21
C THR A 299 -11.34 23.60 -19.83
N SER A 300 -12.50 22.97 -19.76
CA SER A 300 -13.19 22.61 -18.53
C SER A 300 -13.46 21.11 -18.51
N THR A 301 -13.44 20.53 -17.33
CA THR A 301 -13.87 19.16 -17.10
C THR A 301 -15.25 19.13 -16.49
N TYR A 302 -15.99 18.10 -16.81
CA TYR A 302 -17.24 17.76 -16.18
C TYR A 302 -17.18 16.28 -15.77
N GLN A 303 -17.44 16.00 -14.51
CA GLN A 303 -17.47 14.65 -13.98
C GLN A 303 -18.75 14.48 -13.15
N SER A 304 -19.51 13.43 -13.44
CA SER A 304 -20.64 13.00 -12.63
C SER A 304 -20.52 11.51 -12.32
N LYS A 305 -21.44 10.94 -11.52
CA LYS A 305 -21.46 9.49 -11.20
C LYS A 305 -21.49 8.60 -12.45
N THR A 306 -22.15 9.06 -13.52
CA THR A 306 -22.43 8.26 -14.72
C THR A 306 -21.73 8.75 -15.97
N SER A 307 -21.15 9.94 -15.94
CA SER A 307 -20.58 10.54 -17.14
C SER A 307 -19.43 11.48 -16.83
N ALA A 308 -18.44 11.45 -17.70
CA ALA A 308 -17.34 12.39 -17.72
C ALA A 308 -17.24 13.07 -19.09
N ASP A 309 -16.67 14.25 -19.12
CA ASP A 309 -16.33 14.93 -20.37
C ASP A 309 -15.22 15.96 -20.15
N TRP A 310 -14.41 16.19 -21.15
CA TRP A 310 -13.55 17.35 -21.29
C TRP A 310 -14.05 18.19 -22.44
N ARG A 311 -14.22 19.49 -22.24
CA ARG A 311 -14.65 20.42 -23.26
C ARG A 311 -13.67 21.56 -23.37
N ALA A 312 -13.20 21.79 -24.58
CA ALA A 312 -12.35 22.93 -24.91
C ALA A 312 -13.03 23.83 -25.94
N GLY A 313 -12.83 25.13 -25.78
CA GLY A 313 -13.29 26.11 -26.72
C GLY A 313 -12.25 27.20 -26.91
N ASP A 314 -11.94 27.52 -28.15
CA ASP A 314 -11.04 28.61 -28.56
C ASP A 314 -11.72 29.49 -29.56
N GLN A 315 -11.57 30.81 -29.43
CA GLN A 315 -12.18 31.76 -30.38
C GLN A 315 -11.31 33.00 -30.55
N LEU A 316 -11.20 33.44 -31.81
CA LEU A 316 -10.63 34.74 -32.19
C LEU A 316 -11.75 35.72 -32.49
N GLN A 317 -11.64 36.88 -31.93
CA GLN A 317 -12.60 37.95 -32.13
C GLN A 317 -11.88 39.25 -32.46
N TYR A 318 -12.53 40.08 -33.27
CA TYR A 318 -12.06 41.42 -33.56
C TYR A 318 -13.18 42.45 -33.39
N ARG A 319 -12.80 43.69 -33.19
CA ARG A 319 -13.68 44.88 -33.31
C ARG A 319 -12.93 46.01 -33.91
N THR A 320 -13.65 46.88 -34.64
CA THR A 320 -13.09 48.07 -35.28
C THR A 320 -13.60 49.32 -34.61
N ARG A 321 -12.83 50.39 -34.70
CA ARG A 321 -13.23 51.71 -34.24
C ARG A 321 -14.15 52.34 -35.29
N GLY A 322 -15.35 52.76 -34.91
CA GLY A 322 -16.29 53.54 -35.75
C GLY A 322 -16.27 55.01 -35.33
N LEU A 323 -17.07 55.83 -36.02
CA LEU A 323 -17.21 57.27 -35.74
C LEU A 323 -17.69 57.56 -34.31
N PHE A 324 -18.52 56.68 -33.73
CA PHE A 324 -19.12 56.84 -32.40
C PHE A 324 -18.51 55.89 -31.34
N GLY A 325 -17.31 55.34 -31.57
CA GLY A 325 -16.65 54.43 -30.63
C GLY A 325 -16.38 53.06 -31.19
N TRP A 326 -16.11 52.08 -30.29
CA TRP A 326 -15.78 50.72 -30.69
C TRP A 326 -17.05 49.95 -31.09
N ARG A 327 -17.00 49.27 -32.26
CA ARG A 327 -18.06 48.34 -32.69
C ARG A 327 -18.10 47.10 -31.84
N HIS A 328 -19.18 46.31 -31.97
CA HIS A 328 -19.32 45.01 -31.31
C HIS A 328 -18.24 44.02 -31.76
N TRP A 329 -17.89 43.11 -30.85
CA TRP A 329 -16.95 42.02 -31.15
C TRP A 329 -17.54 41.08 -32.20
N ARG A 330 -16.81 40.82 -33.26
CA ARG A 330 -17.14 39.83 -34.29
C ARG A 330 -16.16 38.66 -34.20
N ARG A 331 -16.63 37.44 -34.50
CA ARG A 331 -15.82 36.24 -34.51
C ARG A 331 -15.11 36.11 -35.85
N ILE A 332 -13.80 35.69 -35.82
CA ILE A 332 -13.00 35.37 -37.02
C ILE A 332 -12.84 33.88 -37.09
N GLY A 333 -12.53 33.22 -35.96
CA GLY A 333 -12.29 31.79 -35.92
C GLY A 333 -12.78 31.18 -34.63
N VAL A 334 -13.27 29.96 -34.73
CA VAL A 334 -13.81 29.18 -33.62
C VAL A 334 -13.27 27.74 -33.69
N GLY A 335 -12.79 27.23 -32.58
CA GLY A 335 -12.47 25.82 -32.39
C GLY A 335 -13.19 25.30 -31.16
N GLN A 336 -13.81 24.15 -31.27
CA GLN A 336 -14.43 23.44 -30.16
C GLN A 336 -14.07 21.94 -30.25
N ALA A 337 -13.89 21.31 -29.12
CA ALA A 337 -13.68 19.85 -29.04
C ALA A 337 -14.19 19.33 -27.71
N SER A 338 -14.62 18.08 -27.70
CA SER A 338 -14.93 17.36 -26.46
C SER A 338 -14.37 15.92 -26.48
N ALA A 339 -14.14 15.34 -25.32
CA ALA A 339 -13.69 13.95 -25.22
C ALA A 339 -14.74 12.99 -25.78
N ARG A 340 -16.02 13.28 -25.59
CA ARG A 340 -17.15 12.49 -26.09
C ARG A 340 -17.27 12.45 -27.60
N GLU A 341 -16.74 13.44 -28.28
CA GLU A 341 -16.70 13.45 -29.73
C GLU A 341 -15.87 12.29 -30.30
N PHE A 342 -14.85 11.87 -29.55
CA PHE A 342 -13.93 10.81 -29.96
C PHE A 342 -14.29 9.45 -29.36
N THR A 343 -15.02 9.44 -28.23
CA THR A 343 -15.52 8.20 -27.61
C THR A 343 -16.97 8.45 -27.16
N GLY A 344 -17.91 7.67 -27.63
CA GLY A 344 -19.33 7.83 -27.31
C GLY A 344 -19.71 7.69 -25.84
N GLY A 345 -18.79 7.18 -25.01
CA GLY A 345 -19.00 6.89 -23.60
C GLY A 345 -17.76 7.12 -22.73
N TYR A 346 -17.10 8.27 -22.86
CA TYR A 346 -15.93 8.58 -22.05
C TYR A 346 -16.21 8.45 -20.55
N ALA A 347 -15.46 7.54 -19.90
CA ALA A 347 -15.73 7.11 -18.54
C ALA A 347 -15.05 8.01 -17.47
N GLY A 348 -14.00 8.73 -17.83
CA GLY A 348 -13.25 9.60 -16.90
C GLY A 348 -12.51 8.83 -15.82
N VAL A 349 -12.57 9.30 -14.58
CA VAL A 349 -11.96 8.71 -13.39
C VAL A 349 -13.06 8.31 -12.39
N PRO A 350 -12.99 7.18 -11.73
CA PRO A 350 -13.94 6.84 -10.67
C PRO A 350 -13.85 7.86 -9.53
N SER A 351 -14.98 8.22 -8.95
CA SER A 351 -15.00 9.02 -7.74
C SER A 351 -14.40 8.27 -6.55
N TYR A 352 -13.82 8.98 -5.60
CA TYR A 352 -13.17 8.42 -4.43
C TYR A 352 -13.37 9.31 -3.20
N HIS A 353 -12.91 8.85 -2.05
CA HIS A 353 -13.14 9.52 -0.77
C HIS A 353 -12.60 10.97 -0.77
N ASN A 354 -13.36 11.88 -0.19
CA ASN A 354 -12.98 13.29 -0.07
C ASN A 354 -11.73 13.45 0.79
N LEU A 355 -10.72 14.18 0.29
CA LEU A 355 -9.49 14.48 1.02
C LEU A 355 -9.70 15.47 2.17
N ALA A 356 -10.74 16.30 2.12
CA ALA A 356 -11.06 17.31 3.12
C ALA A 356 -11.89 16.77 4.31
N GLY A 357 -12.46 15.57 4.18
CA GLY A 357 -13.27 14.96 5.23
C GLY A 357 -12.44 14.32 6.35
N PRO A 358 -12.96 14.23 7.57
CA PRO A 358 -12.32 13.45 8.61
C PRO A 358 -12.25 11.99 8.15
N PRO A 359 -11.09 11.34 8.22
CA PRO A 359 -10.98 9.94 7.83
C PRO A 359 -11.74 9.10 8.84
N GLY A 360 -12.74 8.36 8.37
CA GLY A 360 -13.52 7.47 9.21
C GLY A 360 -12.65 6.39 9.90
N HIS A 361 -11.60 5.93 9.24
CA HIS A 361 -10.68 4.95 9.82
C HIS A 361 -9.24 5.19 9.32
N ARG A 362 -8.34 5.51 10.24
CA ARG A 362 -6.91 5.73 9.92
C ARG A 362 -6.10 4.44 9.86
N SER A 363 -6.59 3.38 10.46
CA SER A 363 -5.90 2.09 10.53
C SER A 363 -6.88 0.93 10.51
N LEU A 364 -6.43 -0.17 9.93
CA LEU A 364 -7.11 -1.45 9.91
C LEU A 364 -6.24 -2.46 10.64
N PHE A 365 -6.84 -3.26 11.52
CA PHE A 365 -6.16 -4.35 12.21
C PHE A 365 -6.50 -5.70 11.58
N ILE A 366 -5.48 -6.51 11.39
CA ILE A 366 -5.59 -7.92 10.98
C ILE A 366 -5.18 -8.76 12.19
N VAL A 367 -6.08 -9.59 12.68
CA VAL A 367 -5.84 -10.46 13.83
C VAL A 367 -5.73 -11.90 13.35
N ALA A 368 -4.68 -12.58 13.79
CA ALA A 368 -4.44 -14.00 13.59
C ALA A 368 -4.48 -14.73 14.92
N VAL A 369 -5.32 -15.73 15.03
CA VAL A 369 -5.33 -16.65 16.17
C VAL A 369 -4.77 -17.99 15.65
N ALA A 370 -3.55 -18.30 16.05
CA ALA A 370 -2.91 -19.56 15.74
C ALA A 370 -3.24 -20.57 16.83
N THR A 371 -3.69 -21.75 16.42
CA THR A 371 -3.99 -22.87 17.32
C THR A 371 -3.21 -24.11 16.90
N LYS A 372 -2.76 -24.89 17.88
CA LYS A 372 -2.15 -26.20 17.69
C LYS A 372 -2.71 -27.18 18.71
N ARG A 373 -3.13 -28.36 18.26
CA ARG A 373 -3.69 -29.41 19.16
C ARG A 373 -2.62 -29.92 20.11
N GLN A 374 -2.99 -30.15 21.36
CA GLN A 374 -2.08 -30.69 22.35
C GLN A 374 -1.52 -32.08 21.98
N SER A 375 -2.31 -32.90 21.27
CA SER A 375 -1.87 -34.21 20.76
C SER A 375 -0.72 -34.11 19.74
N ALA A 376 -0.50 -32.95 19.17
CA ALA A 376 0.58 -32.68 18.24
C ALA A 376 1.89 -32.20 18.92
N VAL A 377 1.86 -31.94 20.22
CA VAL A 377 3.04 -31.54 21.00
C VAL A 377 3.80 -32.80 21.44
N PRO A 378 5.08 -32.95 21.08
CA PRO A 378 5.87 -34.13 21.48
C PRO A 378 6.13 -34.09 22.99
N THR A 379 5.42 -34.94 23.74
CA THR A 379 5.55 -35.08 25.20
C THR A 379 5.77 -36.54 25.58
N VAL A 380 6.49 -36.73 26.67
CA VAL A 380 6.68 -38.07 27.26
C VAL A 380 5.60 -38.32 28.30
N ASN A 381 4.73 -39.29 28.02
CA ASN A 381 3.69 -39.72 28.96
C ASN A 381 4.18 -40.89 29.80
N ALA A 382 5.10 -40.65 30.74
CA ALA A 382 5.52 -41.59 31.72
C ALA A 382 4.96 -41.24 33.09
N PHE A 383 4.60 -42.22 33.86
CA PHE A 383 4.00 -42.05 35.20
C PHE A 383 2.64 -41.31 35.23
N GLY A 384 1.92 -41.25 34.14
CA GLY A 384 0.65 -40.50 34.05
C GLY A 384 0.79 -38.98 34.16
N LEU A 385 2.02 -38.46 34.05
CA LEU A 385 2.31 -37.02 34.11
C LEU A 385 1.96 -36.36 32.77
N THR A 386 0.71 -36.31 32.43
CA THR A 386 0.19 -35.60 31.27
C THR A 386 -0.07 -34.14 31.58
N THR A 387 0.35 -33.24 30.71
CA THR A 387 -0.09 -31.85 30.74
C THR A 387 -1.51 -31.74 30.24
N ALA A 388 -2.24 -30.72 30.73
CA ALA A 388 -3.65 -30.53 30.42
C ALA A 388 -3.93 -30.55 28.91
N ALA A 389 -5.01 -31.24 28.53
CA ALA A 389 -5.41 -31.46 27.12
C ALA A 389 -5.98 -30.22 26.39
N ARG A 390 -5.50 -29.03 26.74
CA ARG A 390 -5.96 -27.79 26.09
C ARG A 390 -5.09 -27.48 24.86
N PRO A 391 -5.69 -27.05 23.74
CA PRO A 391 -4.90 -26.64 22.58
C PRO A 391 -4.02 -25.43 22.93
N LEU A 392 -2.83 -25.38 22.37
CA LEU A 392 -2.01 -24.17 22.39
C LEU A 392 -2.66 -23.13 21.49
N ALA A 393 -2.95 -21.97 22.02
CA ALA A 393 -3.53 -20.85 21.27
C ALA A 393 -2.73 -19.56 21.54
N VAL A 394 -2.41 -18.83 20.49
CA VAL A 394 -1.76 -17.53 20.56
C VAL A 394 -2.42 -16.61 19.55
N ALA A 395 -2.78 -15.41 19.98
CA ALA A 395 -3.28 -14.37 19.11
C ALA A 395 -2.19 -13.33 18.82
N ALA A 396 -2.18 -12.83 17.60
CA ALA A 396 -1.31 -11.75 17.18
C ALA A 396 -2.10 -10.74 16.34
N ALA A 397 -1.69 -9.48 16.36
CA ALA A 397 -2.30 -8.44 15.57
C ALA A 397 -1.26 -7.71 14.71
N ALA A 398 -1.67 -7.33 13.52
CA ALA A 398 -0.92 -6.44 12.68
C ALA A 398 -1.83 -5.30 12.21
N ARG A 399 -1.24 -4.14 12.00
CA ARG A 399 -1.93 -2.93 11.61
C ARG A 399 -1.56 -2.52 10.21
N VAL A 400 -2.55 -2.14 9.41
CA VAL A 400 -2.40 -1.44 8.15
C VAL A 400 -2.73 0.02 8.39
N ARG A 401 -1.83 0.93 8.11
CA ARG A 401 -2.01 2.37 8.29
C ARG A 401 -1.50 3.16 7.10
N PHE A 402 -2.09 4.34 6.93
CA PHE A 402 -1.61 5.32 5.98
C PHE A 402 -0.57 6.22 6.65
N ARG A 403 0.65 6.26 6.13
CA ARG A 403 1.72 7.10 6.67
C ARG A 403 2.57 7.67 5.55
N ARG A 404 2.44 8.97 5.33
CA ARG A 404 3.33 9.68 4.43
C ARG A 404 4.75 9.73 5.04
N PRO A 405 5.79 9.32 4.30
CA PRO A 405 7.16 9.50 4.76
C PRO A 405 7.42 10.98 5.01
N HIS A 406 7.99 11.32 6.15
CA HIS A 406 8.47 12.66 6.40
C HIS A 406 9.70 12.88 5.51
N SER A 407 9.52 13.50 4.34
CA SER A 407 10.66 14.05 3.62
C SER A 407 11.12 15.28 4.40
N GLY A 408 12.39 15.35 4.75
CA GLY A 408 12.98 16.55 5.38
C GLY A 408 12.93 17.79 4.48
N PHE A 409 12.35 17.65 3.31
CA PHE A 409 12.10 18.70 2.33
C PHE A 409 10.59 18.77 2.06
N ASP A 410 9.90 19.59 2.84
CA ASP A 410 8.56 20.05 2.54
C ASP A 410 8.65 21.50 2.01
N PRO A 411 8.66 21.69 0.68
CA PRO A 411 8.80 23.02 0.09
C PRO A 411 7.59 23.94 0.34
N LEU A 412 6.48 23.39 0.84
CA LEU A 412 5.24 24.14 1.08
C LEU A 412 4.96 24.39 2.56
N GLY A 413 5.80 23.85 3.49
CA GLY A 413 5.66 24.10 4.92
C GLY A 413 4.32 23.67 5.52
N SER A 414 3.56 22.83 4.83
CA SER A 414 2.27 22.37 5.31
C SER A 414 2.47 21.30 6.39
N ARG A 415 2.39 21.71 7.63
CA ARG A 415 2.36 20.81 8.81
C ARG A 415 1.09 19.94 8.87
N GLN A 416 0.22 20.01 7.87
CA GLN A 416 -0.99 19.22 7.83
C GLN A 416 -0.66 17.78 7.45
N SER A 417 -0.95 16.86 8.36
CA SER A 417 -0.91 15.43 8.06
C SER A 417 -1.90 15.13 6.94
N GLU A 418 -1.42 14.55 5.87
CA GLU A 418 -2.27 14.08 4.79
C GLU A 418 -3.24 13.01 5.30
N TYR A 419 -4.51 13.15 4.98
CA TYR A 419 -5.52 12.16 5.32
C TYR A 419 -5.33 10.87 4.50
N ALA A 420 -5.70 9.74 5.09
CA ALA A 420 -5.68 8.46 4.42
C ALA A 420 -6.57 8.49 3.17
N ASN A 421 -6.01 8.07 2.03
CA ASN A 421 -6.67 8.10 0.72
C ASN A 421 -6.17 6.98 -0.20
N LEU A 422 -6.84 6.78 -1.32
CA LEU A 422 -6.47 5.82 -2.37
C LEU A 422 -5.85 6.49 -3.60
N PHE A 423 -5.17 7.62 -3.43
CA PHE A 423 -4.40 8.29 -4.48
C PHE A 423 -2.92 8.36 -4.18
N ASN A 424 -2.53 8.24 -2.91
CA ASN A 424 -1.15 8.18 -2.51
C ASN A 424 -0.81 6.80 -1.93
N PRO A 425 0.23 6.13 -2.44
CA PRO A 425 0.59 4.76 -2.07
C PRO A 425 1.45 4.73 -0.80
N PHE A 426 0.92 5.28 0.30
CA PHE A 426 1.60 5.34 1.60
C PHE A 426 1.00 4.40 2.64
N TRP A 427 0.36 3.32 2.16
CA TRP A 427 -0.16 2.27 3.03
C TRP A 427 0.96 1.33 3.43
N GLU A 428 1.16 1.16 4.73
CA GLU A 428 2.19 0.30 5.32
C GLU A 428 1.59 -0.67 6.32
N ALA A 429 2.27 -1.81 6.52
CA ALA A 429 1.93 -2.82 7.51
C ALA A 429 2.96 -2.85 8.63
N SER A 430 2.51 -3.05 9.85
CA SER A 430 3.36 -3.26 11.03
C SER A 430 2.67 -4.20 12.01
N LEU A 431 3.44 -4.96 12.78
CA LEU A 431 2.89 -5.65 13.95
C LEU A 431 2.36 -4.61 14.94
N ALA A 432 1.32 -4.96 15.66
CA ALA A 432 0.67 -4.12 16.65
C ALA A 432 0.35 -4.92 17.92
N PRO A 433 0.36 -4.28 19.11
CA PRO A 433 -0.11 -4.92 20.32
C PRO A 433 -1.59 -5.28 20.21
N LEU A 434 -1.99 -6.40 20.83
CA LEU A 434 -3.39 -6.85 20.84
C LEU A 434 -4.30 -5.85 21.55
N GLU A 435 -3.79 -5.17 22.59
CA GLU A 435 -4.53 -4.14 23.33
C GLU A 435 -4.90 -2.96 22.43
N GLU A 436 -4.02 -2.54 21.55
CA GLU A 436 -4.29 -1.48 20.57
C GLU A 436 -5.34 -1.93 19.57
N ALA A 437 -5.29 -3.20 19.15
CA ALA A 437 -6.31 -3.79 18.30
C ALA A 437 -7.67 -3.88 19.02
N ALA A 438 -7.69 -4.07 20.33
CA ALA A 438 -8.89 -4.12 21.17
C ALA A 438 -9.48 -2.73 21.48
N GLY A 439 -8.62 -1.73 21.70
CA GLY A 439 -8.99 -0.40 22.17
C GLY A 439 -9.63 0.53 21.13
N VAL A 440 -9.50 0.24 19.84
CA VAL A 440 -10.09 1.09 18.77
C VAL A 440 -11.64 1.14 18.78
N GLN A 441 -12.32 0.37 19.62
CA GLN A 441 -13.76 0.48 19.80
C GLN A 441 -14.21 1.67 20.66
N GLY A 442 -13.30 2.40 21.30
CA GLY A 442 -13.62 3.53 22.19
C GLY A 442 -13.58 4.92 21.55
N GLU A 443 -13.11 5.04 20.30
CA GLU A 443 -12.96 6.32 19.58
C GLU A 443 -13.75 6.36 18.27
N SER A 444 -15.02 6.01 18.32
CA SER A 444 -15.95 6.20 17.18
C SER A 444 -16.94 7.32 17.46
#